data_4a5efd60a9c580ec570f8a17058025f0
#
_entry.id   4a5efd60a9c580ec570f8a17058025f0
#
_cell.length_a   1.000
_cell.length_b   1.000
_cell.length_c   1.000
_cell.angle_alpha   90.00
_cell.angle_beta   90.00
_cell.angle_gamma   90.00
#
_symmetry.space_group_name_H-M   'P 1'
#
loop_
_entity.id
_entity.type
_entity.pdbx_description
1 polymer ?
#
loop_
_entity_poly.entity_id
_entity_poly.type
_entity_poly.pdbx_seq_one_letter_code
_entity_poly.pdbx_strand_id
1 'polypeptide(L)'
;MSFTAETYRTLAQNPKINGVKEASGNFSLLAHTRFLCPDDFYIWSGNDDQVVPMMSLGAKGVISVASNIIPEVMVKMSHLCLENDFDAASKLQIAYMDLIDALFIEVNPIPIKAAMNLLGMEAGPLRLPLCDISEKNLEVLRQSMQRMGLLK
;
A
#
# COMPACT_ATOMS: atom_id res chain seq x y z
N MET A 1 4.55 16.12 -10.53
CA MET A 1 4.82 17.13 -9.46
C MET A 1 4.52 16.47 -8.14
N SER A 2 5.43 16.54 -7.16
CA SER A 2 5.23 15.96 -5.82
C SER A 2 5.15 17.08 -4.79
N PHE A 3 4.45 16.86 -3.69
CA PHE A 3 4.45 17.79 -2.57
C PHE A 3 5.80 17.76 -1.84
N THR A 4 6.13 18.87 -1.20
CA THR A 4 7.28 18.97 -0.30
C THR A 4 6.82 18.88 1.15
N ALA A 5 7.73 18.61 2.07
CA ALA A 5 7.40 18.59 3.50
C ALA A 5 6.87 19.95 4.00
N GLU A 6 7.34 21.06 3.44
CA GLU A 6 6.80 22.41 3.73
C GLU A 6 5.36 22.58 3.22
N THR A 7 5.02 21.95 2.09
CA THR A 7 3.63 21.93 1.61
C THR A 7 2.74 21.18 2.61
N TYR A 8 3.16 20.02 3.09
CA TYR A 8 2.41 19.26 4.12
C TYR A 8 2.28 20.07 5.41
N ARG A 9 3.35 20.74 5.86
CA ARG A 9 3.31 21.64 7.03
C ARG A 9 2.26 22.75 6.87
N THR A 10 2.18 23.35 5.68
CA THR A 10 1.19 24.39 5.39
C THR A 10 -0.24 23.82 5.40
N LEU A 11 -0.45 22.64 4.79
CA LEU A 11 -1.74 21.95 4.76
C LEU A 11 -2.20 21.53 6.16
N ALA A 12 -1.27 21.07 7.01
CA ALA A 12 -1.54 20.68 8.39
C ALA A 12 -2.06 21.83 9.28
N GLN A 13 -1.94 23.08 8.87
CA GLN A 13 -2.54 24.22 9.58
C GLN A 13 -4.07 24.31 9.38
N ASN A 14 -4.62 23.60 8.39
CA ASN A 14 -6.05 23.55 8.17
C ASN A 14 -6.67 22.42 9.01
N PRO A 15 -7.58 22.72 9.96
CA PRO A 15 -8.15 21.72 10.87
C PRO A 15 -9.00 20.64 10.18
N LYS A 16 -9.30 20.81 8.88
CA LYS A 16 -10.01 19.80 8.06
C LYS A 16 -9.05 18.82 7.38
N ILE A 17 -7.74 19.04 7.48
CA ILE A 17 -6.71 18.17 6.87
C ILE A 17 -5.91 17.54 8.02
N ASN A 18 -6.26 16.30 8.36
CA ASN A 18 -5.68 15.58 9.49
C ASN A 18 -4.56 14.62 9.10
N GLY A 19 -4.16 14.58 7.83
CA GLY A 19 -3.07 13.70 7.42
C GLY A 19 -2.93 13.53 5.91
N VAL A 20 -2.05 12.62 5.54
CA VAL A 20 -1.67 12.34 4.14
C VAL A 20 -1.53 10.84 3.88
N LYS A 21 -1.95 10.41 2.69
CA LYS A 21 -1.51 9.16 2.08
C LYS A 21 -0.20 9.43 1.33
N GLU A 22 0.92 8.95 1.85
CA GLU A 22 2.25 9.15 1.26
C GLU A 22 2.65 7.94 0.42
N ALA A 23 2.87 8.15 -0.86
CA ALA A 23 3.17 7.11 -1.83
C ALA A 23 4.37 7.46 -2.75
N SER A 24 5.18 8.45 -2.37
CA SER A 24 6.34 8.86 -3.17
C SER A 24 7.50 7.86 -3.15
N GLY A 25 7.54 6.97 -2.15
CA GLY A 25 8.68 6.09 -1.89
C GLY A 25 9.90 6.81 -1.28
N ASN A 26 9.77 8.09 -0.94
CA ASN A 26 10.85 8.91 -0.43
C ASN A 26 10.83 8.98 1.11
N PHE A 27 11.61 8.13 1.77
CA PHE A 27 11.71 8.10 3.24
C PHE A 27 12.29 9.39 3.83
N SER A 28 13.15 10.12 3.10
CA SER A 28 13.62 11.44 3.55
C SER A 28 12.46 12.44 3.59
N LEU A 29 11.57 12.43 2.59
CA LEU A 29 10.36 13.26 2.62
C LEU A 29 9.47 12.89 3.81
N LEU A 30 9.27 11.60 4.06
CA LEU A 30 8.50 11.12 5.22
C LEU A 30 9.08 11.64 6.53
N ALA A 31 10.39 11.48 6.75
CA ALA A 31 11.07 11.93 7.97
C ALA A 31 10.96 13.46 8.17
N HIS A 32 11.16 14.23 7.09
CA HIS A 32 10.99 15.68 7.14
C HIS A 32 9.54 16.11 7.38
N THR A 33 8.57 15.37 6.81
CA THR A 33 7.16 15.64 7.08
C THR A 33 6.82 15.39 8.55
N ARG A 34 7.30 14.30 9.15
CA ARG A 34 7.15 14.03 10.59
C ARG A 34 7.81 15.10 11.46
N PHE A 35 8.95 15.61 11.04
CA PHE A 35 9.66 16.68 11.76
C PHE A 35 8.94 18.02 11.71
N LEU A 36 8.29 18.36 10.58
CA LEU A 36 7.69 19.69 10.37
C LEU A 36 6.21 19.78 10.72
N CYS A 37 5.49 18.65 10.68
CA CYS A 37 4.05 18.62 10.95
C CYS A 37 3.77 18.28 12.43
N PRO A 38 2.64 18.75 12.98
CA PRO A 38 2.24 18.41 14.35
C PRO A 38 1.91 16.91 14.48
N ASP A 39 1.87 16.40 15.72
CA ASP A 39 1.68 14.97 16.02
C ASP A 39 0.30 14.43 15.61
N ASP A 40 -0.70 15.28 15.52
CA ASP A 40 -2.05 14.98 15.07
C ASP A 40 -2.22 15.06 13.55
N PHE A 41 -1.15 15.36 12.79
CA PHE A 41 -1.12 15.19 11.34
C PHE A 41 -0.62 13.78 11.02
N TYR A 42 -1.56 12.90 10.66
CA TYR A 42 -1.27 11.49 10.45
C TYR A 42 -0.71 11.19 9.06
N ILE A 43 0.13 10.17 8.98
CA ILE A 43 0.68 9.67 7.72
C ILE A 43 0.28 8.21 7.56
N TRP A 44 -0.24 7.85 6.39
CA TRP A 44 -0.50 6.47 5.98
C TRP A 44 0.34 6.12 4.77
N SER A 45 0.90 4.92 4.76
CA SER A 45 1.56 4.42 3.55
C SER A 45 0.54 4.31 2.40
N GLY A 46 0.95 4.72 1.22
CA GLY A 46 0.23 4.48 -0.02
C GLY A 46 0.79 3.30 -0.81
N ASN A 47 1.88 2.71 -0.31
CA ASN A 47 2.62 1.62 -0.96
C ASN A 47 2.64 0.40 -0.03
N ASP A 48 2.15 -0.74 -0.53
CA ASP A 48 2.05 -1.98 0.26
C ASP A 48 3.41 -2.59 0.60
N ASP A 49 4.44 -2.36 -0.23
CA ASP A 49 5.83 -2.76 0.00
C ASP A 49 6.57 -1.93 1.06
N GLN A 50 5.97 -0.83 1.52
CA GLN A 50 6.61 0.13 2.42
C GLN A 50 5.88 0.31 3.76
N VAL A 51 4.94 -0.56 4.09
CA VAL A 51 4.14 -0.44 5.32
C VAL A 51 5.02 -0.42 6.56
N VAL A 52 5.85 -1.44 6.73
CA VAL A 52 6.68 -1.59 7.94
C VAL A 52 7.69 -0.46 8.09
N PRO A 53 8.52 -0.12 7.10
CA PRO A 53 9.48 0.96 7.24
C PRO A 53 8.81 2.34 7.40
N MET A 54 7.64 2.57 6.80
CA MET A 54 6.91 3.83 7.05
C MET A 54 6.33 3.89 8.46
N MET A 55 5.80 2.79 8.97
CA MET A 55 5.27 2.74 10.33
C MET A 55 6.37 2.85 11.39
N SER A 56 7.58 2.36 11.13
CA SER A 56 8.74 2.56 12.02
C SER A 56 9.15 4.04 12.14
N LEU A 57 8.82 4.87 11.13
CA LEU A 57 9.00 6.32 11.15
C LEU A 57 7.75 7.08 11.60
N GLY A 58 6.75 6.39 12.17
CA GLY A 58 5.58 6.99 12.79
C GLY A 58 4.34 7.11 11.91
N ALA A 59 4.31 6.47 10.73
CA ALA A 59 3.06 6.30 10.00
C ALA A 59 2.07 5.43 10.80
N LYS A 60 0.77 5.61 10.58
CA LYS A 60 -0.30 5.00 11.39
C LYS A 60 -0.94 3.77 10.74
N GLY A 61 -0.46 3.40 9.56
CA GLY A 61 -0.98 2.26 8.81
C GLY A 61 -0.81 2.45 7.31
N VAL A 62 -1.66 1.81 6.53
CA VAL A 62 -1.60 1.79 5.07
C VAL A 62 -2.98 1.99 4.44
N ILE A 63 -3.02 2.66 3.31
CA ILE A 63 -4.16 2.69 2.38
C ILE A 63 -3.78 1.78 1.23
N SER A 64 -4.09 0.51 1.39
CA SER A 64 -3.53 -0.63 0.69
C SER A 64 -4.30 -1.02 -0.56
N VAL A 65 -3.59 -1.50 -1.57
CA VAL A 65 -4.12 -2.23 -2.73
C VAL A 65 -4.33 -3.71 -2.37
N ALA A 66 -3.34 -4.34 -1.76
CA ALA A 66 -3.35 -5.75 -1.40
C ALA A 66 -4.48 -6.11 -0.42
N SER A 67 -4.92 -5.17 0.41
CA SER A 67 -6.05 -5.37 1.33
C SER A 67 -7.39 -5.73 0.66
N ASN A 68 -7.52 -5.54 -0.65
CA ASN A 68 -8.70 -5.99 -1.39
C ASN A 68 -8.77 -7.52 -1.53
N ILE A 69 -7.65 -8.24 -1.42
CA ILE A 69 -7.58 -9.70 -1.58
C ILE A 69 -6.95 -10.42 -0.39
N ILE A 70 -6.17 -9.73 0.44
CA ILE A 70 -5.54 -10.26 1.67
C ILE A 70 -5.70 -9.29 2.85
N PRO A 71 -6.94 -8.86 3.20
CA PRO A 71 -7.16 -7.86 4.25
C PRO A 71 -6.60 -8.28 5.60
N GLU A 72 -6.73 -9.55 5.98
CA GLU A 72 -6.25 -10.07 7.27
C GLU A 72 -4.75 -9.93 7.42
N VAL A 73 -3.99 -10.11 6.33
CA VAL A 73 -2.53 -9.97 6.32
C VAL A 73 -2.14 -8.51 6.52
N MET A 74 -2.80 -7.59 5.82
CA MET A 74 -2.50 -6.16 5.91
C MET A 74 -2.88 -5.59 7.28
N VAL A 75 -4.00 -6.03 7.86
CA VAL A 75 -4.41 -5.69 9.23
C VAL A 75 -3.40 -6.22 10.23
N LYS A 76 -3.03 -7.51 10.14
CA LYS A 76 -2.04 -8.12 11.03
C LYS A 76 -0.69 -7.39 10.97
N MET A 77 -0.20 -7.08 9.77
CA MET A 77 1.05 -6.36 9.57
C MET A 77 1.02 -4.99 10.26
N SER A 78 -0.06 -4.23 10.07
CA SER A 78 -0.23 -2.92 10.68
C SER A 78 -0.33 -3.00 12.22
N HIS A 79 -1.06 -3.98 12.76
CA HIS A 79 -1.18 -4.18 14.21
C HIS A 79 0.16 -4.54 14.84
N LEU A 80 0.93 -5.46 14.24
CA LEU A 80 2.27 -5.79 14.72
C LEU A 80 3.17 -4.53 14.82
N CYS A 81 3.11 -3.65 13.82
CA CYS A 81 3.83 -2.38 13.88
C CYS A 81 3.33 -1.46 15.01
N LEU A 82 2.01 -1.38 15.23
CA LEU A 82 1.42 -0.57 16.31
C LEU A 82 1.77 -1.11 17.70
N GLU A 83 1.99 -2.42 17.81
CA GLU A 83 2.43 -3.12 19.02
C GLU A 83 3.97 -3.10 19.19
N ASN A 84 4.69 -2.42 18.28
CA ASN A 84 6.16 -2.33 18.21
C ASN A 84 6.86 -3.68 17.92
N ASP A 85 6.16 -4.69 17.41
CA ASP A 85 6.75 -5.95 16.95
C ASP A 85 7.15 -5.83 15.46
N PHE A 86 8.16 -5.00 15.21
CA PHE A 86 8.68 -4.78 13.86
C PHE A 86 9.40 -6.00 13.28
N ASP A 87 9.89 -6.92 14.10
CA ASP A 87 10.51 -8.16 13.63
C ASP A 87 9.47 -9.08 12.98
N ALA A 88 8.35 -9.33 13.67
CA ALA A 88 7.27 -10.12 13.11
C ALA A 88 6.59 -9.42 11.90
N ALA A 89 6.40 -8.09 11.97
CA ALA A 89 5.85 -7.31 10.87
C ALA A 89 6.72 -7.39 9.60
N SER A 90 8.05 -7.27 9.75
CA SER A 90 9.01 -7.34 8.64
C SER A 90 9.02 -8.71 7.99
N LYS A 91 9.00 -9.79 8.80
CA LYS A 91 8.90 -11.16 8.27
C LYS A 91 7.62 -11.35 7.47
N LEU A 92 6.50 -10.82 7.97
CA LEU A 92 5.22 -10.89 7.29
C LEU A 92 5.24 -10.09 5.97
N GLN A 93 5.74 -8.86 5.96
CA GLN A 93 5.86 -8.05 4.75
C GLN A 93 6.71 -8.75 3.69
N ILE A 94 7.90 -9.25 4.06
CA ILE A 94 8.81 -9.94 3.14
C ILE A 94 8.16 -11.20 2.55
N ALA A 95 7.40 -11.95 3.35
CA ALA A 95 6.73 -13.16 2.89
C ALA A 95 5.68 -12.89 1.77
N TYR A 96 5.13 -11.68 1.70
CA TYR A 96 4.13 -11.29 0.71
C TYR A 96 4.65 -10.40 -0.42
N MET A 97 5.99 -10.12 -0.47
CA MET A 97 6.57 -9.24 -1.49
C MET A 97 6.29 -9.69 -2.92
N ASP A 98 6.37 -11.01 -3.20
CA ASP A 98 6.07 -11.55 -4.53
C ASP A 98 4.64 -11.20 -5.01
N LEU A 99 3.66 -11.28 -4.11
CA LEU A 99 2.28 -10.92 -4.41
C LEU A 99 2.13 -9.40 -4.56
N ILE A 100 2.75 -8.63 -3.66
CA ILE A 100 2.72 -7.18 -3.72
C ILE A 100 3.30 -6.69 -5.05
N ASP A 101 4.47 -7.20 -5.46
CA ASP A 101 5.09 -6.84 -6.73
C ASP A 101 4.19 -7.18 -7.93
N ALA A 102 3.53 -8.35 -7.90
CA ALA A 102 2.58 -8.75 -8.94
C ALA A 102 1.35 -7.82 -9.01
N LEU A 103 0.90 -7.28 -7.88
CA LEU A 103 -0.22 -6.34 -7.82
C LEU A 103 0.13 -4.93 -8.34
N PHE A 104 1.42 -4.62 -8.49
CA PHE A 104 1.91 -3.35 -9.02
C PHE A 104 2.69 -3.50 -10.34
N ILE A 105 2.61 -4.68 -10.98
CA ILE A 105 3.30 -4.96 -12.25
C ILE A 105 2.81 -4.09 -13.42
N GLU A 106 1.59 -3.59 -13.32
CA GLU A 106 1.00 -2.58 -14.21
C GLU A 106 0.37 -1.46 -13.35
N VAL A 107 -0.12 -0.41 -14.02
CA VAL A 107 -0.76 0.73 -13.35
C VAL A 107 -1.95 0.26 -12.52
N ASN A 108 -1.97 0.62 -11.24
CA ASN A 108 -3.13 0.40 -10.37
C ASN A 108 -4.35 1.21 -10.89
N PRO A 109 -5.56 0.62 -10.99
CA PRO A 109 -6.01 -0.63 -10.37
C PRO A 109 -6.04 -1.85 -11.33
N ILE A 110 -5.26 -1.89 -12.40
CA ILE A 110 -5.34 -2.96 -13.41
C ILE A 110 -5.10 -4.34 -12.77
N PRO A 111 -3.94 -4.62 -12.10
CA PRO A 111 -3.68 -5.95 -11.56
C PRO A 111 -4.62 -6.33 -10.41
N ILE A 112 -4.97 -5.39 -9.53
CA ILE A 112 -5.84 -5.74 -8.40
C ILE A 112 -7.26 -6.09 -8.84
N LYS A 113 -7.83 -5.42 -9.84
CA LYS A 113 -9.13 -5.79 -10.39
C LYS A 113 -9.09 -7.17 -11.06
N ALA A 114 -7.99 -7.47 -11.78
CA ALA A 114 -7.78 -8.81 -12.33
C ALA A 114 -7.70 -9.88 -11.23
N ALA A 115 -6.94 -9.61 -10.14
CA ALA A 115 -6.85 -10.50 -9.00
C ALA A 115 -8.21 -10.76 -8.33
N MET A 116 -9.00 -9.71 -8.11
CA MET A 116 -10.34 -9.82 -7.54
C MET A 116 -11.27 -10.65 -8.43
N ASN A 117 -11.23 -10.44 -9.76
CA ASN A 117 -12.02 -11.23 -10.70
C ASN A 117 -11.59 -12.69 -10.71
N LEU A 118 -10.29 -13.00 -10.60
CA LEU A 118 -9.79 -14.37 -10.46
C LEU A 118 -10.29 -15.07 -9.19
N LEU A 119 -10.58 -14.31 -8.14
CA LEU A 119 -11.17 -14.80 -6.88
C LEU A 119 -12.71 -14.87 -6.92
N GLY A 120 -13.34 -14.53 -8.06
CA GLY A 120 -14.79 -14.48 -8.17
C GLY A 120 -15.43 -13.25 -7.50
N MET A 121 -14.66 -12.26 -7.16
CA MET A 121 -15.14 -10.97 -6.65
C MET A 121 -15.45 -10.05 -7.82
N GLU A 122 -16.68 -9.85 -8.19
CA GLU A 122 -17.12 -9.07 -9.36
C GLU A 122 -16.66 -7.61 -9.32
N ALA A 123 -15.33 -7.36 -9.51
CA ALA A 123 -14.75 -6.02 -9.51
C ALA A 123 -15.13 -5.16 -10.72
N GLY A 124 -15.74 -5.79 -11.73
CA GLY A 124 -16.21 -5.14 -12.96
C GLY A 124 -15.07 -4.70 -13.89
N PRO A 125 -15.40 -4.01 -15.00
CA PRO A 125 -14.44 -3.57 -16.00
C PRO A 125 -13.62 -2.36 -15.52
N LEU A 126 -12.53 -2.10 -16.23
CA LEU A 126 -11.75 -0.87 -16.09
C LEU A 126 -12.41 0.26 -16.89
N ARG A 127 -12.25 1.50 -16.42
CA ARG A 127 -12.66 2.70 -17.16
C ARG A 127 -11.51 3.20 -18.03
N LEU A 128 -11.82 3.66 -19.23
CA LEU A 128 -10.84 4.35 -20.09
C LEU A 128 -10.18 5.53 -19.32
N PRO A 129 -8.91 5.78 -19.51
CA PRO A 129 -7.99 5.22 -20.53
C PRO A 129 -7.33 3.87 -20.14
N LEU A 130 -7.70 3.30 -18.99
CA LEU A 130 -7.16 1.99 -18.58
C LEU A 130 -7.75 0.87 -19.44
N CYS A 131 -6.93 -0.15 -19.69
CA CYS A 131 -7.27 -1.38 -20.40
C CYS A 131 -7.05 -2.60 -19.51
N ASP A 132 -7.51 -3.75 -19.98
CA ASP A 132 -7.29 -4.99 -19.26
C ASP A 132 -5.78 -5.31 -19.13
N ILE A 133 -5.44 -6.04 -18.07
CA ILE A 133 -4.07 -6.51 -17.83
C ILE A 133 -3.58 -7.34 -19.03
N SER A 134 -2.30 -7.18 -19.39
CA SER A 134 -1.70 -7.97 -20.46
C SER A 134 -1.67 -9.46 -20.10
N GLU A 135 -1.81 -10.34 -21.09
CA GLU A 135 -1.79 -11.81 -20.88
C GLU A 135 -0.54 -12.26 -20.12
N LYS A 136 0.61 -11.71 -20.47
CA LYS A 136 1.89 -12.01 -19.79
C LYS A 136 1.83 -11.67 -18.31
N ASN A 137 1.34 -10.48 -17.95
CA ASN A 137 1.31 -10.01 -16.57
C ASN A 137 0.16 -10.67 -15.79
N LEU A 138 -0.94 -11.04 -16.45
CA LEU A 138 -2.01 -11.83 -15.85
C LEU A 138 -1.48 -13.20 -15.42
N GLU A 139 -0.61 -13.82 -16.21
CA GLU A 139 -0.02 -15.12 -15.85
C GLU A 139 0.94 -14.99 -14.67
N VAL A 140 1.77 -13.94 -14.61
CA VAL A 140 2.63 -13.63 -13.45
C VAL A 140 1.80 -13.46 -12.18
N LEU A 141 0.72 -12.67 -12.26
CA LEU A 141 -0.20 -12.46 -11.16
C LEU A 141 -0.85 -13.77 -10.69
N ARG A 142 -1.34 -14.59 -11.62
CA ARG A 142 -1.96 -15.89 -11.32
C ARG A 142 -1.00 -16.82 -10.58
N GLN A 143 0.24 -16.93 -11.06
CA GLN A 143 1.26 -17.77 -10.44
C GLN A 143 1.62 -17.29 -9.03
N SER A 144 1.72 -15.97 -8.83
CA SER A 144 1.94 -15.40 -7.51
C SER A 144 0.79 -15.71 -6.56
N MET A 145 -0.46 -15.53 -7.02
CA MET A 145 -1.65 -15.85 -6.21
C MET A 145 -1.73 -17.35 -5.86
N GLN A 146 -1.30 -18.25 -6.78
CA GLN A 146 -1.22 -19.69 -6.50
C GLN A 146 -0.15 -20.01 -5.45
N ARG A 147 1.05 -19.40 -5.54
CA ARG A 147 2.09 -19.58 -4.51
C ARG A 147 1.64 -19.13 -3.13
N MET A 148 0.78 -18.13 -3.07
CA MET A 148 0.18 -17.64 -1.80
C MET A 148 -1.06 -18.46 -1.37
N GLY A 149 -1.46 -19.50 -2.12
CA GLY A 149 -2.63 -20.33 -1.80
C GLY A 149 -3.97 -19.63 -1.99
N LEU A 150 -4.00 -18.50 -2.69
CA LEU A 150 -5.23 -17.74 -2.99
C LEU A 150 -6.01 -18.36 -4.15
N LEU A 151 -5.33 -19.07 -5.05
CA LEU A 151 -5.93 -19.82 -6.16
C LEU A 151 -5.50 -21.30 -6.07
N LYS A 152 -6.38 -22.17 -6.59
CA LYS A 152 -6.11 -23.62 -6.73
C LYS A 152 -5.32 -23.93 -8.00
#